data_93e410948d324348cac7fc2c155dd20e
#
_entry.id   93e410948d324348cac7fc2c155dd20e
#
_cell.length_a   1.000
_cell.length_b   1.000
_cell.length_c   1.000
_cell.angle_alpha   90.00
_cell.angle_beta   90.00
_cell.angle_gamma   90.00
#
_symmetry.space_group_name_H-M   'P 1'
#
loop_
_entity.id
_entity.type
_entity.pdbx_description
1 polymer ?
#
loop_
_entity_poly.entity_id
_entity_poly.type
_entity_poly.pdbx_seq_one_letter_code
_entity_poly.pdbx_strand_id
1 'polypeptide(L)'
;GRVFVEEFSHSGPSLDLLLPSIEDGISSENWRIRQSATELMGSMMFRIAGTSGKVLNLEGGSDDEGISTEAQGRALTQTLGEQRHHDLLAAVYSLRSDPTLAVRNAAVHIWKTVVANTPRTLRLVLPHLMRRLIAGLSAADDDRRQTASRCLGELVRKLGERVLGEVFPIFSDGLANSEAATREGVCLGLAEVLAAARKE
;
A
#
# COMPACT_ATOMS: atom_id res chain seq x y z
N GLY A 1 10.48 28.78 8.76
CA GLY A 1 9.68 27.93 7.85
C GLY A 1 10.39 27.57 6.55
N ARG A 2 11.40 28.35 6.10
CA ARG A 2 12.14 28.05 4.84
C ARG A 2 13.26 27.03 5.00
N VAL A 3 13.88 26.91 6.15
CA VAL A 3 15.04 26.03 6.39
C VAL A 3 14.65 24.54 6.37
N PHE A 4 13.42 24.19 6.75
CA PHE A 4 12.94 22.79 6.78
C PHE A 4 12.61 22.21 5.39
N VAL A 5 12.40 23.04 4.38
CA VAL A 5 11.98 22.61 3.03
C VAL A 5 13.21 22.25 2.17
N GLU A 6 14.36 22.89 2.40
CA GLU A 6 15.59 22.57 1.64
C GLU A 6 16.28 21.29 2.09
N GLU A 7 16.14 20.88 3.35
CA GLU A 7 16.74 19.63 3.85
C GLU A 7 16.10 18.36 3.31
N PHE A 8 14.82 18.38 2.95
CA PHE A 8 14.13 17.20 2.37
C PHE A 8 14.43 16.98 0.89
N SER A 9 14.95 17.98 0.19
CA SER A 9 15.27 17.86 -1.25
C SER A 9 16.58 17.11 -1.54
N HIS A 10 17.41 16.84 -0.52
CA HIS A 10 18.74 16.20 -0.65
C HIS A 10 18.95 15.01 0.30
N SER A 11 17.93 14.41 0.87
CA SER A 11 18.07 13.64 2.10
C SER A 11 17.81 12.15 1.96
N GLY A 12 18.79 11.40 1.48
CA GLY A 12 18.85 9.96 1.75
C GLY A 12 18.80 9.63 3.26
N PRO A 13 19.57 10.28 4.15
CA PRO A 13 19.63 9.92 5.56
C PRO A 13 18.34 10.11 6.36
N SER A 14 17.56 11.15 6.07
CA SER A 14 16.32 11.43 6.81
C SER A 14 15.19 10.47 6.47
N LEU A 15 15.10 10.02 5.22
CA LEU A 15 14.12 9.03 4.77
C LEU A 15 14.43 7.65 5.36
N ASP A 16 15.70 7.26 5.44
CA ASP A 16 16.12 5.97 6.00
C ASP A 16 15.81 5.84 7.49
N LEU A 17 15.72 6.96 8.22
CA LEU A 17 15.28 6.99 9.62
C LEU A 17 13.76 7.01 9.78
N LEU A 18 13.05 7.70 8.87
CA LEU A 18 11.60 7.89 8.97
C LEU A 18 10.82 6.67 8.49
N LEU A 19 11.25 6.03 7.40
CA LEU A 19 10.53 4.91 6.79
C LEU A 19 10.33 3.72 7.74
N PRO A 20 11.32 3.24 8.52
CA PRO A 20 11.10 2.17 9.49
C PRO A 20 10.05 2.53 10.54
N SER A 21 10.06 3.77 11.05
CA SER A 21 9.07 4.24 12.03
C SER A 21 7.66 4.31 11.46
N ILE A 22 7.51 4.68 10.18
CA ILE A 22 6.23 4.64 9.48
C ILE A 22 5.77 3.19 9.30
N GLU A 23 6.65 2.28 8.87
CA GLU A 23 6.35 0.85 8.70
C GLU A 23 5.87 0.19 10.00
N ASP A 24 6.55 0.46 11.11
CA ASP A 24 6.14 -0.01 12.43
C ASP A 24 4.79 0.58 12.83
N GLY A 25 4.60 1.87 12.61
CA GLY A 25 3.37 2.58 12.95
C GLY A 25 2.15 2.08 12.18
N ILE A 26 2.25 1.87 10.88
CA ILE A 26 1.13 1.34 10.07
C ILE A 26 0.81 -0.13 10.35
N SER A 27 1.70 -0.83 11.05
CA SER A 27 1.53 -2.21 11.49
C SER A 27 1.15 -2.33 12.97
N SER A 28 0.95 -1.23 13.68
CA SER A 28 0.60 -1.20 15.11
C SER A 28 -0.77 -1.81 15.38
N GLU A 29 -0.91 -2.51 16.50
CA GLU A 29 -2.21 -2.99 17.02
C GLU A 29 -3.15 -1.84 17.38
N ASN A 30 -2.60 -0.68 17.76
CA ASN A 30 -3.36 0.51 18.08
C ASN A 30 -3.76 1.28 16.81
N TRP A 31 -5.06 1.32 16.51
CA TRP A 31 -5.58 1.98 15.32
C TRP A 31 -5.25 3.48 15.25
N ARG A 32 -5.11 4.18 16.38
CA ARG A 32 -4.72 5.60 16.40
C ARG A 32 -3.29 5.79 15.91
N ILE A 33 -2.40 4.86 16.27
CA ILE A 33 -1.02 4.86 15.77
C ILE A 33 -1.03 4.53 14.27
N ARG A 34 -1.81 3.52 13.83
CA ARG A 34 -1.95 3.20 12.41
C ARG A 34 -2.47 4.40 11.61
N GLN A 35 -3.47 5.11 12.13
CA GLN A 35 -4.00 6.32 11.47
C GLN A 35 -2.91 7.39 11.35
N SER A 36 -2.27 7.77 12.45
CA SER A 36 -1.24 8.81 12.45
C SER A 36 -0.05 8.45 11.55
N ALA A 37 0.38 7.20 11.56
CA ALA A 37 1.45 6.72 10.69
C ALA A 37 1.04 6.73 9.21
N THR A 38 -0.22 6.38 8.90
CA THR A 38 -0.77 6.45 7.54
C THR A 38 -0.83 7.90 7.05
N GLU A 39 -1.28 8.83 7.88
CA GLU A 39 -1.32 10.26 7.57
C GLU A 39 0.09 10.84 7.36
N LEU A 40 1.05 10.43 8.21
CA LEU A 40 2.45 10.82 8.07
C LEU A 40 3.05 10.29 6.76
N MET A 41 2.79 9.03 6.42
CA MET A 41 3.19 8.42 5.15
C MET A 41 2.63 9.22 3.96
N GLY A 42 1.33 9.56 4.00
CA GLY A 42 0.70 10.38 2.98
C GLY A 42 1.34 11.76 2.86
N SER A 43 1.57 12.44 3.98
CA SER A 43 2.21 13.76 4.01
C SER A 43 3.61 13.73 3.41
N MET A 44 4.39 12.67 3.70
CA MET A 44 5.70 12.44 3.10
C MET A 44 5.60 12.26 1.59
N MET A 45 4.71 11.36 1.13
CA MET A 45 4.52 11.10 -0.30
C MET A 45 4.06 12.35 -1.04
N PHE A 46 3.15 13.16 -0.47
CA PHE A 46 2.67 14.40 -1.09
C PHE A 46 3.77 15.45 -1.19
N ARG A 47 4.65 15.54 -0.20
CA ARG A 47 5.81 16.46 -0.26
C ARG A 47 6.78 16.06 -1.37
N ILE A 48 7.12 14.79 -1.46
CA ILE A 48 8.00 14.26 -2.51
C ILE A 48 7.36 14.46 -3.89
N ALA A 49 6.07 14.22 -4.00
CA ALA A 49 5.31 14.37 -5.24
C ALA A 49 5.06 15.85 -5.64
N GLY A 50 5.40 16.82 -4.76
CA GLY A 50 5.17 18.24 -5.02
C GLY A 50 3.71 18.68 -4.90
N THR A 51 2.86 17.88 -4.23
CA THR A 51 1.42 18.18 -4.05
C THR A 51 1.10 18.85 -2.73
N SER A 52 2.08 19.13 -1.89
CA SER A 52 1.91 19.84 -0.62
C SER A 52 1.35 21.23 -0.83
N GLY A 53 0.05 21.42 -0.65
CA GLY A 53 -0.65 22.69 -0.81
C GLY A 53 -1.78 22.68 -1.85
N LYS A 54 -1.93 21.65 -2.65
CA LYS A 54 -3.15 21.44 -3.45
C LYS A 54 -4.22 20.85 -2.56
N VAL A 55 -5.04 21.71 -1.97
CA VAL A 55 -6.35 21.32 -1.44
C VAL A 55 -7.13 20.73 -2.61
N LEU A 56 -7.58 19.49 -2.47
CA LEU A 56 -8.44 18.84 -3.45
C LEU A 56 -9.68 19.70 -3.67
N ASN A 57 -9.71 20.45 -4.76
CA ASN A 57 -10.96 20.96 -5.29
C ASN A 57 -11.67 19.75 -5.89
N LEU A 58 -12.69 19.26 -5.16
CA LEU A 58 -13.51 18.10 -5.51
C LEU A 58 -14.45 18.36 -6.72
N GLU A 59 -14.32 19.49 -7.40
CA GLU A 59 -15.17 19.88 -8.52
C GLU A 59 -14.29 20.20 -9.75
N GLY A 60 -14.20 19.26 -10.67
CA GLY A 60 -13.66 19.50 -12.00
C GLY A 60 -12.55 18.52 -12.41
N GLY A 61 -12.94 17.35 -12.91
CA GLY A 61 -12.01 16.47 -13.63
C GLY A 61 -11.62 17.13 -14.94
N SER A 62 -10.34 17.52 -15.07
CA SER A 62 -9.76 17.92 -16.35
C SER A 62 -8.64 16.94 -16.73
N ASP A 63 -8.41 16.76 -18.01
CA ASP A 63 -7.34 15.90 -18.58
C ASP A 63 -5.94 16.27 -18.06
N ASP A 64 -5.79 17.46 -17.49
CA ASP A 64 -4.57 17.98 -16.89
C ASP A 64 -4.21 17.30 -15.53
N GLU A 65 -5.19 16.74 -14.82
CA GLU A 65 -4.95 16.00 -13.56
C GLU A 65 -4.20 14.68 -13.79
N GLY A 66 -4.45 13.98 -14.89
CA GLY A 66 -3.77 12.72 -15.22
C GLY A 66 -2.27 12.90 -15.47
N ILE A 67 -1.90 13.95 -16.19
CA ILE A 67 -0.49 14.29 -16.49
C ILE A 67 0.24 14.68 -15.19
N SER A 68 -0.43 15.44 -14.32
CA SER A 68 0.12 15.83 -13.02
C SER A 68 0.39 14.60 -12.13
N THR A 69 -0.53 13.62 -12.08
CA THR A 69 -0.40 12.43 -11.23
C THR A 69 0.70 11.47 -11.74
N GLU A 70 0.91 11.37 -13.05
CA GLU A 70 2.05 10.60 -13.58
C GLU A 70 3.40 11.26 -13.28
N ALA A 71 3.47 12.58 -13.33
CA ALA A 71 4.67 13.32 -12.93
C ALA A 71 4.98 13.12 -11.42
N GLN A 72 3.95 13.09 -10.59
CA GLN A 72 4.05 12.79 -9.16
C GLN A 72 4.59 11.38 -8.92
N GLY A 73 4.09 10.38 -9.62
CA GLY A 73 4.58 9.01 -9.55
C GLY A 73 6.06 8.90 -9.94
N ARG A 74 6.50 9.62 -10.97
CA ARG A 74 7.92 9.70 -11.36
C ARG A 74 8.79 10.34 -10.28
N ALA A 75 8.34 11.43 -9.67
CA ALA A 75 9.06 12.10 -8.59
C ALA A 75 9.23 11.18 -7.37
N LEU A 76 8.19 10.42 -7.00
CA LEU A 76 8.25 9.42 -5.94
C LEU A 76 9.27 8.32 -6.26
N THR A 77 9.25 7.78 -7.48
CA THR A 77 10.21 6.75 -7.90
C THR A 77 11.64 7.27 -7.92
N GLN A 78 11.85 8.50 -8.38
CA GLN A 78 13.19 9.12 -8.42
C GLN A 78 13.77 9.35 -7.02
N THR A 79 12.95 9.76 -6.06
CA THR A 79 13.40 10.09 -4.70
C THR A 79 13.53 8.85 -3.82
N LEU A 80 12.58 7.93 -3.88
CA LEU A 80 12.52 6.75 -3.00
C LEU A 80 13.24 5.53 -3.58
N GLY A 81 13.41 5.48 -4.88
CA GLY A 81 13.72 4.26 -5.61
C GLY A 81 12.49 3.40 -5.85
N GLU A 82 12.52 2.56 -6.87
CA GLU A 82 11.39 1.77 -7.34
C GLU A 82 10.86 0.81 -6.25
N GLN A 83 11.74 0.10 -5.57
CA GLN A 83 11.36 -0.89 -4.55
C GLN A 83 10.60 -0.24 -3.39
N ARG A 84 11.16 0.80 -2.79
CA ARG A 84 10.52 1.51 -1.67
C ARG A 84 9.21 2.17 -2.09
N HIS A 85 9.15 2.73 -3.29
CA HIS A 85 7.92 3.31 -3.82
C HIS A 85 6.83 2.23 -3.97
N HIS A 86 7.16 1.07 -4.52
CA HIS A 86 6.22 -0.04 -4.64
C HIS A 86 5.81 -0.62 -3.27
N ASP A 87 6.73 -0.72 -2.31
CA ASP A 87 6.40 -1.16 -0.95
C ASP A 87 5.43 -0.19 -0.25
N LEU A 88 5.64 1.12 -0.38
CA LEU A 88 4.72 2.14 0.16
C LEU A 88 3.35 2.09 -0.52
N LEU A 89 3.29 1.97 -1.84
CA LEU A 89 2.01 1.84 -2.55
C LEU A 89 1.27 0.56 -2.16
N ALA A 90 1.97 -0.56 -1.98
CA ALA A 90 1.40 -1.80 -1.49
C ALA A 90 0.83 -1.63 -0.07
N ALA A 91 1.55 -0.91 0.80
CA ALA A 91 1.09 -0.58 2.15
C ALA A 91 -0.19 0.27 2.11
N VAL A 92 -0.20 1.36 1.34
CA VAL A 92 -1.39 2.21 1.16
C VAL A 92 -2.57 1.39 0.65
N TYR A 93 -2.35 0.54 -0.36
CA TYR A 93 -3.43 -0.28 -0.92
C TYR A 93 -4.01 -1.23 0.11
N SER A 94 -3.19 -1.92 0.90
CA SER A 94 -3.65 -2.84 1.94
C SER A 94 -4.45 -2.13 3.04
N LEU A 95 -4.01 -0.95 3.49
CA LEU A 95 -4.66 -0.15 4.53
C LEU A 95 -6.06 0.36 4.12
N ARG A 96 -6.41 0.35 2.85
CA ARG A 96 -7.78 0.62 2.36
C ARG A 96 -8.79 -0.43 2.82
N SER A 97 -8.33 -1.55 3.30
CA SER A 97 -9.13 -2.65 3.87
C SER A 97 -9.04 -2.75 5.40
N ASP A 98 -8.39 -1.79 6.07
CA ASP A 98 -8.28 -1.75 7.55
C ASP A 98 -9.67 -1.80 8.21
N PRO A 99 -9.85 -2.49 9.34
CA PRO A 99 -11.12 -2.52 10.07
C PRO A 99 -11.57 -1.15 10.54
N THR A 100 -10.63 -0.22 10.80
CA THR A 100 -10.93 1.14 11.27
C THR A 100 -11.20 2.09 10.11
N LEU A 101 -12.36 2.74 10.13
CA LEU A 101 -12.78 3.67 9.06
C LEU A 101 -11.80 4.85 8.86
N ALA A 102 -11.25 5.39 9.95
CA ALA A 102 -10.33 6.52 9.87
C ALA A 102 -9.05 6.15 9.10
N VAL A 103 -8.49 4.95 9.37
CA VAL A 103 -7.32 4.43 8.64
C VAL A 103 -7.64 4.21 7.17
N ARG A 104 -8.80 3.57 6.87
CA ARG A 104 -9.25 3.37 5.48
C ARG A 104 -9.37 4.68 4.71
N ASN A 105 -10.00 5.69 5.32
CA ASN A 105 -10.19 6.99 4.67
C ASN A 105 -8.86 7.68 4.36
N ALA A 106 -7.91 7.66 5.29
CA ALA A 106 -6.57 8.19 5.07
C ALA A 106 -5.88 7.46 3.90
N ALA A 107 -5.91 6.13 3.88
CA ALA A 107 -5.31 5.33 2.82
C ALA A 107 -6.00 5.56 1.45
N VAL A 108 -7.32 5.66 1.40
CA VAL A 108 -8.08 5.96 0.17
C VAL A 108 -7.70 7.33 -0.37
N HIS A 109 -7.57 8.33 0.52
CA HIS A 109 -7.16 9.67 0.13
C HIS A 109 -5.76 9.68 -0.50
N ILE A 110 -4.79 9.02 0.14
CA ILE A 110 -3.43 8.91 -0.40
C ILE A 110 -3.46 8.24 -1.77
N TRP A 111 -4.12 7.07 -1.88
CA TRP A 111 -4.20 6.32 -3.13
C TRP A 111 -4.74 7.15 -4.29
N LYS A 112 -5.87 7.83 -4.08
CA LYS A 112 -6.51 8.68 -5.10
C LYS A 112 -5.62 9.85 -5.53
N THR A 113 -4.78 10.35 -4.63
CA THR A 113 -3.90 11.50 -4.92
C THR A 113 -2.66 11.10 -5.71
N VAL A 114 -2.05 9.93 -5.40
CA VAL A 114 -0.75 9.55 -5.98
C VAL A 114 -0.83 8.53 -7.12
N VAL A 115 -2.00 7.91 -7.34
CA VAL A 115 -2.18 6.84 -8.32
C VAL A 115 -3.14 7.26 -9.43
N ALA A 116 -2.61 7.48 -10.64
CA ALA A 116 -3.39 7.84 -11.81
C ALA A 116 -4.17 6.65 -12.39
N ASN A 117 -3.56 5.46 -12.42
CA ASN A 117 -4.13 4.27 -13.05
C ASN A 117 -4.03 3.06 -12.11
N THR A 118 -5.11 2.80 -11.39
CA THR A 118 -5.18 1.71 -10.40
C THR A 118 -4.87 0.34 -11.01
N PRO A 119 -5.46 -0.12 -12.13
CA PRO A 119 -5.15 -1.43 -12.69
C PRO A 119 -3.68 -1.62 -13.07
N ARG A 120 -3.06 -0.60 -13.65
CA ARG A 120 -1.63 -0.62 -14.01
C ARG A 120 -0.75 -0.67 -12.78
N THR A 121 -1.02 0.20 -11.82
CA THR A 121 -0.24 0.29 -10.58
C THR A 121 -0.35 -1.00 -9.77
N LEU A 122 -1.55 -1.59 -9.67
CA LEU A 122 -1.73 -2.86 -8.96
C LEU A 122 -0.88 -3.99 -9.53
N ARG A 123 -0.74 -4.09 -10.85
CA ARG A 123 0.14 -5.09 -11.47
C ARG A 123 1.61 -4.88 -11.09
N LEU A 124 2.06 -3.62 -11.06
CA LEU A 124 3.44 -3.30 -10.67
C LEU A 124 3.72 -3.62 -9.21
N VAL A 125 2.79 -3.34 -8.31
CA VAL A 125 2.98 -3.53 -6.87
C VAL A 125 2.52 -4.91 -6.37
N LEU A 126 1.95 -5.76 -7.23
CA LEU A 126 1.36 -7.04 -6.84
C LEU A 126 2.32 -7.94 -6.04
N PRO A 127 3.59 -8.14 -6.42
CA PRO A 127 4.51 -8.96 -5.62
C PRO A 127 4.74 -8.38 -4.21
N HIS A 128 4.84 -7.07 -4.08
CA HIS A 128 4.99 -6.36 -2.81
C HIS A 128 3.73 -6.49 -1.95
N LEU A 129 2.58 -6.29 -2.58
CA LEU A 129 1.28 -6.42 -1.94
C LEU A 129 1.05 -7.85 -1.43
N MET A 130 1.31 -8.88 -2.25
CA MET A 130 1.14 -10.26 -1.85
C MET A 130 2.05 -10.66 -0.69
N ARG A 131 3.32 -10.24 -0.70
CA ARG A 131 4.24 -10.45 0.42
C ARG A 131 3.69 -9.85 1.72
N ARG A 132 3.19 -8.62 1.65
CA ARG A 132 2.57 -7.93 2.79
C ARG A 132 1.29 -8.63 3.28
N LEU A 133 0.43 -9.09 2.38
CA LEU A 133 -0.80 -9.80 2.72
C LEU A 133 -0.52 -11.16 3.36
N ILE A 134 0.43 -11.92 2.83
CA ILE A 134 0.86 -13.21 3.40
C ILE A 134 1.37 -13.03 4.84
N ALA A 135 2.23 -12.04 5.06
CA ALA A 135 2.72 -11.71 6.40
C ALA A 135 1.59 -11.22 7.33
N GLY A 136 0.61 -10.50 6.79
CA GLY A 136 -0.56 -10.04 7.54
C GLY A 136 -1.48 -11.17 7.96
N LEU A 137 -1.72 -12.17 7.09
CA LEU A 137 -2.59 -13.32 7.37
C LEU A 137 -2.07 -14.20 8.51
N SER A 138 -0.75 -14.29 8.70
CA SER A 138 -0.11 -15.03 9.81
C SER A 138 0.21 -14.16 11.03
N ALA A 139 -0.19 -12.90 11.03
CA ALA A 139 0.09 -12.02 12.16
C ALA A 139 -0.70 -12.43 13.41
N ALA A 140 -0.13 -12.20 14.60
CA ALA A 140 -0.81 -12.43 15.87
C ALA A 140 -1.99 -11.47 16.08
N ASP A 141 -1.90 -10.25 15.56
CA ASP A 141 -2.92 -9.21 15.66
C ASP A 141 -4.12 -9.45 14.73
N ASP A 142 -5.33 -9.39 15.29
CA ASP A 142 -6.59 -9.62 14.59
C ASP A 142 -6.86 -8.58 13.51
N ASP A 143 -6.58 -7.31 13.77
CA ASP A 143 -6.81 -6.22 12.80
C ASP A 143 -5.93 -6.41 11.55
N ARG A 144 -4.68 -6.86 11.74
CA ARG A 144 -3.77 -7.16 10.63
C ARG A 144 -4.25 -8.35 9.81
N ARG A 145 -4.69 -9.43 10.47
CA ARG A 145 -5.27 -10.59 9.76
C ARG A 145 -6.51 -10.19 8.98
N GLN A 146 -7.40 -9.41 9.59
CA GLN A 146 -8.63 -8.95 8.96
C GLN A 146 -8.36 -8.02 7.76
N THR A 147 -7.40 -7.10 7.91
CA THR A 147 -6.96 -6.21 6.82
C THR A 147 -6.45 -7.02 5.64
N ALA A 148 -5.57 -7.99 5.90
CA ALA A 148 -4.99 -8.84 4.85
C ALA A 148 -6.06 -9.70 4.14
N SER A 149 -6.93 -10.36 4.89
CA SER A 149 -8.03 -11.18 4.36
C SER A 149 -8.99 -10.36 3.48
N ARG A 150 -9.46 -9.21 3.99
CA ARG A 150 -10.34 -8.32 3.21
C ARG A 150 -9.69 -7.82 1.95
N CYS A 151 -8.42 -7.37 2.05
CA CYS A 151 -7.68 -6.85 0.89
C CYS A 151 -7.50 -7.93 -0.18
N LEU A 152 -7.12 -9.14 0.20
CA LEU A 152 -6.95 -10.26 -0.72
C LEU A 152 -8.29 -10.64 -1.40
N GLY A 153 -9.36 -10.76 -0.63
CA GLY A 153 -10.69 -11.05 -1.16
C GLY A 153 -11.19 -9.97 -2.15
N GLU A 154 -10.95 -8.69 -1.87
CA GLU A 154 -11.28 -7.60 -2.78
C GLU A 154 -10.41 -7.62 -4.05
N LEU A 155 -9.12 -7.94 -3.91
CA LEU A 155 -8.18 -8.04 -5.02
C LEU A 155 -8.62 -9.12 -6.02
N VAL A 156 -8.98 -10.30 -5.52
CA VAL A 156 -9.47 -11.42 -6.35
C VAL A 156 -10.77 -11.05 -7.05
N ARG A 157 -11.73 -10.48 -6.34
CA ARG A 157 -13.02 -10.04 -6.95
C ARG A 157 -12.85 -8.96 -8.01
N LYS A 158 -11.90 -8.03 -7.84
CA LYS A 158 -11.70 -6.93 -8.79
C LYS A 158 -10.93 -7.33 -10.04
N LEU A 159 -9.96 -8.20 -9.89
CA LEU A 159 -9.05 -8.58 -10.98
C LEU A 159 -9.49 -9.90 -11.65
N GLY A 160 -10.42 -10.63 -11.02
CA GLY A 160 -10.96 -11.90 -11.52
C GLY A 160 -9.88 -12.98 -11.67
N GLU A 161 -10.16 -14.00 -12.47
CA GLU A 161 -9.27 -15.15 -12.69
C GLU A 161 -7.89 -14.76 -13.23
N ARG A 162 -7.76 -13.61 -13.86
CA ARG A 162 -6.46 -13.15 -14.43
C ARG A 162 -5.41 -12.94 -13.35
N VAL A 163 -5.81 -12.52 -12.15
CA VAL A 163 -4.86 -12.31 -11.04
C VAL A 163 -4.36 -13.63 -10.48
N LEU A 164 -5.13 -14.69 -10.60
CA LEU A 164 -4.75 -16.01 -10.08
C LEU A 164 -3.46 -16.51 -10.73
N GLY A 165 -3.29 -16.29 -12.04
CA GLY A 165 -2.06 -16.66 -12.76
C GLY A 165 -0.82 -15.94 -12.24
N GLU A 166 -0.97 -14.73 -11.71
CA GLU A 166 0.12 -13.94 -11.12
C GLU A 166 0.35 -14.26 -9.64
N VAL A 167 -0.72 -14.61 -8.92
CA VAL A 167 -0.70 -14.87 -7.47
C VAL A 167 -0.25 -16.29 -7.15
N PHE A 168 -0.63 -17.29 -7.94
CA PHE A 168 -0.27 -18.71 -7.69
C PHE A 168 1.25 -18.99 -7.65
N PRO A 169 2.09 -18.43 -8.54
CA PRO A 169 3.53 -18.57 -8.40
C PRO A 169 4.06 -18.06 -7.07
N ILE A 170 3.56 -16.90 -6.60
CA ILE A 170 3.96 -16.32 -5.32
C ILE A 170 3.56 -17.23 -4.15
N PHE A 171 2.37 -17.83 -4.20
CA PHE A 171 1.94 -18.81 -3.21
C PHE A 171 2.78 -20.09 -3.26
N SER A 172 3.09 -20.58 -4.46
CA SER A 172 3.94 -21.76 -4.62
C SER A 172 5.31 -21.58 -3.99
N ASP A 173 5.95 -20.44 -4.25
CA ASP A 173 7.24 -20.08 -3.66
C ASP A 173 7.13 -19.91 -2.13
N GLY A 174 6.05 -19.33 -1.67
CA GLY A 174 5.78 -19.14 -0.24
C GLY A 174 5.54 -20.45 0.51
N LEU A 175 4.94 -21.47 -0.10
CA LEU A 175 4.79 -22.81 0.49
C LEU A 175 6.14 -23.51 0.66
N ALA A 176 7.10 -23.23 -0.19
CA ALA A 176 8.46 -23.77 -0.11
C ALA A 176 9.36 -22.97 0.85
N ASN A 177 8.87 -21.87 1.43
CA ASN A 177 9.64 -21.02 2.32
C ASN A 177 10.01 -21.75 3.63
N SER A 178 11.22 -21.50 4.14
CA SER A 178 11.71 -22.11 5.39
C SER A 178 10.96 -21.59 6.63
N GLU A 179 10.45 -20.36 6.58
CA GLU A 179 9.74 -19.72 7.67
C GLU A 179 8.30 -20.24 7.81
N ALA A 180 7.96 -20.75 9.00
CA ALA A 180 6.64 -21.33 9.27
C ALA A 180 5.50 -20.32 9.13
N ALA A 181 5.70 -19.09 9.60
CA ALA A 181 4.71 -18.03 9.50
C ALA A 181 4.38 -17.69 8.05
N THR A 182 5.37 -17.66 7.16
CA THR A 182 5.14 -17.45 5.73
C THR A 182 4.30 -18.57 5.13
N ARG A 183 4.61 -19.84 5.43
CA ARG A 183 3.79 -20.98 4.95
C ARG A 183 2.37 -20.95 5.48
N GLU A 184 2.17 -20.59 6.75
CA GLU A 184 0.84 -20.39 7.36
C GLU A 184 0.06 -19.30 6.63
N GLY A 185 0.66 -18.12 6.43
CA GLY A 185 0.04 -17.01 5.71
C GLY A 185 -0.36 -17.39 4.27
N VAL A 186 0.46 -18.20 3.59
CA VAL A 186 0.13 -18.72 2.25
C VAL A 186 -1.08 -19.66 2.30
N CYS A 187 -1.15 -20.58 3.26
CA CYS A 187 -2.31 -21.49 3.40
C CYS A 187 -3.59 -20.69 3.65
N LEU A 188 -3.54 -19.69 4.53
CA LEU A 188 -4.67 -18.80 4.81
C LEU A 188 -5.05 -17.98 3.57
N GLY A 189 -4.06 -17.46 2.82
CA GLY A 189 -4.28 -16.73 1.58
C GLY A 189 -4.96 -17.59 0.51
N LEU A 190 -4.54 -18.84 0.33
CA LEU A 190 -5.19 -19.77 -0.58
C LEU A 190 -6.65 -20.03 -0.18
N ALA A 191 -6.94 -20.17 1.11
CA ALA A 191 -8.30 -20.33 1.60
C ALA A 191 -9.18 -19.11 1.28
N GLU A 192 -8.66 -17.89 1.44
CA GLU A 192 -9.36 -16.64 1.08
C GLU A 192 -9.64 -16.53 -0.42
N VAL A 193 -8.65 -16.88 -1.26
CA VAL A 193 -8.79 -16.89 -2.72
C VAL A 193 -9.91 -17.87 -3.13
N LEU A 194 -9.89 -19.09 -2.59
CA LEU A 194 -10.93 -20.09 -2.87
C LEU A 194 -12.32 -19.66 -2.38
N ALA A 195 -12.39 -19.01 -1.22
CA ALA A 195 -13.65 -18.48 -0.70
C ALA A 195 -14.21 -17.33 -1.55
N ALA A 196 -13.33 -16.48 -2.10
CA ALA A 196 -13.73 -15.39 -2.99
C ALA A 196 -14.22 -15.92 -4.35
N ALA A 197 -13.53 -16.91 -4.93
CA ALA A 197 -13.87 -17.51 -6.23
C ALA A 197 -15.21 -18.30 -6.21
N ARG A 198 -15.65 -18.79 -5.05
CA ARG A 198 -16.93 -19.53 -4.93
C ARG A 198 -18.17 -18.63 -4.93
N LYS A 199 -18.01 -17.33 -4.84
CA LYS A 199 -19.13 -16.36 -4.76
C LYS A 199 -19.52 -15.76 -6.11
N GLU A 200 -18.86 -16.15 -7.17
CA GLU A 200 -19.21 -15.88 -8.56
C GLU A 200 -20.00 -17.05 -9.16
#